data_f89c0d5954709d92dfcfc577d6617f6f
#
_entry.id   f89c0d5954709d92dfcfc577d6617f6f
#
_cell.length_a   1.000
_cell.length_b   1.000
_cell.length_c   1.000
_cell.angle_alpha   90.00
_cell.angle_beta   90.00
_cell.angle_gamma   90.00
#
_symmetry.space_group_name_H-M   'P 1'
#
loop_
_entity.id
_entity.type
_entity.pdbx_description
1 polymer ?
#
loop_
_entity_poly.entity_id
_entity_poly.type
_entity_poly.pdbx_seq_one_letter_code
_entity_poly.pdbx_strand_id
1 'polypeptide(L)'
;GWWFGKGHAKSAINQEAFKTRNYADGAHPFETLKRVDEPTTYIDEARVARVPKRTDMFARAQFGDMGKNVQDGAKMGNYVRKSALAFSYRQSLGAHILLQDGDWGEPDTSAQDPDRNAEMVKAALYYLGSDAVGISRCPDWTYYSHDAAGEVLDPYHKNAISVIIDQGH
;
A
#
# COMPACT_ATOMS: atom_id res chain seq x y z
N GLY A 1 -7.30 11.78 23.15
CA GLY A 1 -5.86 11.55 23.30
C GLY A 1 -5.52 10.26 24.03
N TRP A 2 -6.34 9.87 24.98
CA TRP A 2 -6.14 8.64 25.76
C TRP A 2 -6.40 7.39 24.91
N TRP A 3 -7.34 7.50 23.98
CA TRP A 3 -7.78 6.38 23.15
C TRP A 3 -6.84 6.10 21.97
N PHE A 4 -6.29 7.14 21.38
CA PHE A 4 -5.51 7.01 20.15
C PHE A 4 -3.99 6.96 20.35
N GLY A 5 -3.46 7.54 21.41
CA GLY A 5 -2.01 7.58 21.62
C GLY A 5 -1.48 6.48 22.53
N LYS A 6 -2.03 6.40 23.75
CA LYS A 6 -1.47 5.50 24.77
C LYS A 6 -2.13 4.12 24.83
N GLY A 7 -3.43 4.05 24.52
CA GLY A 7 -4.16 2.79 24.60
C GLY A 7 -3.77 1.83 23.48
N HIS A 8 -3.59 2.35 22.27
CA HIS A 8 -3.30 1.53 21.13
C HIS A 8 -1.85 1.02 21.11
N ALA A 9 -0.90 1.92 21.35
CA ALA A 9 0.51 1.56 21.41
C ALA A 9 0.87 0.64 22.59
N LYS A 10 0.03 0.60 23.64
CA LYS A 10 0.22 -0.22 24.84
C LYS A 10 -0.84 -1.32 24.98
N SER A 11 -1.56 -1.66 23.94
CA SER A 11 -2.48 -2.80 24.01
C SER A 11 -1.70 -4.08 24.29
N ALA A 12 -2.31 -5.03 24.97
CA ALA A 12 -1.68 -6.31 25.28
C ALA A 12 -1.24 -7.03 23.99
N ILE A 13 -2.00 -6.90 22.92
CA ILE A 13 -1.69 -7.47 21.60
C ILE A 13 -0.40 -6.87 21.04
N ASN A 14 -0.29 -5.54 21.04
CA ASN A 14 0.92 -4.88 20.54
C ASN A 14 2.13 -5.15 21.41
N GLN A 15 1.96 -5.22 22.73
CA GLN A 15 3.05 -5.55 23.64
C GLN A 15 3.53 -6.98 23.45
N GLU A 16 2.64 -7.91 23.19
CA GLU A 16 3.01 -9.31 22.94
C GLU A 16 3.75 -9.46 21.60
N ALA A 17 3.27 -8.81 20.55
CA ALA A 17 3.97 -8.76 19.27
C ALA A 17 5.37 -8.16 19.40
N PHE A 18 5.54 -7.11 20.20
CA PHE A 18 6.85 -6.51 20.49
C PHE A 18 7.74 -7.41 21.35
N LYS A 19 7.19 -8.12 22.34
CA LYS A 19 7.96 -9.04 23.16
C LYS A 19 8.48 -10.26 22.41
N THR A 20 7.73 -10.72 21.42
CA THR A 20 8.14 -11.88 20.61
C THR A 20 9.12 -11.51 19.52
N ARG A 21 9.27 -10.21 19.20
CA ARG A 21 10.27 -9.72 18.26
C ARG A 21 11.62 -9.55 18.95
N ASN A 22 12.60 -10.29 18.49
CA ASN A 22 13.95 -10.12 18.96
C ASN A 22 14.69 -9.07 18.12
N TYR A 23 14.50 -7.81 18.45
CA TYR A 23 15.16 -6.70 17.77
C TYR A 23 16.69 -6.76 17.88
N ALA A 24 17.20 -7.28 19.00
CA ALA A 24 18.65 -7.38 19.22
C ALA A 24 19.33 -8.35 18.25
N ASP A 25 18.62 -9.34 17.78
CA ASP A 25 19.14 -10.34 16.84
C ASP A 25 18.86 -9.94 15.38
N GLY A 26 18.40 -8.72 15.12
CA GLY A 26 18.06 -8.27 13.78
C GLY A 26 16.87 -9.02 13.19
N ALA A 27 15.98 -9.53 14.05
CA ALA A 27 14.80 -10.27 13.62
C ALA A 27 13.77 -9.38 12.91
N HIS A 28 13.87 -8.05 13.07
CA HIS A 28 13.08 -7.12 12.30
C HIS A 28 13.72 -6.91 10.92
N PRO A 29 13.11 -7.38 9.83
CA PRO A 29 13.78 -7.40 8.53
C PRO A 29 14.17 -6.01 8.03
N PHE A 30 13.46 -4.97 8.44
CA PHE A 30 13.68 -3.61 7.96
C PHE A 30 14.88 -2.91 8.60
N GLU A 31 15.33 -3.32 9.78
CA GLU A 31 16.52 -2.77 10.43
C GLU A 31 17.83 -3.18 9.73
N THR A 32 17.77 -4.28 9.00
CA THR A 32 18.93 -4.80 8.25
C THR A 32 19.00 -4.28 6.82
N LEU A 33 17.95 -3.57 6.35
CA LEU A 33 17.93 -3.03 5.01
C LEU A 33 18.94 -1.90 4.87
N LYS A 34 19.73 -1.97 3.80
CA LYS A 34 20.68 -0.93 3.43
C LYS A 34 20.27 -0.35 2.08
N ARG A 35 20.34 0.96 1.98
CA ARG A 35 20.22 1.62 0.69
C ARG A 35 21.42 1.23 -0.18
N VAL A 36 21.17 0.86 -1.41
CA VAL A 36 22.19 0.58 -2.43
C VAL A 36 22.04 1.60 -3.55
N ASP A 37 23.15 1.90 -4.22
CA ASP A 37 23.18 2.90 -5.30
C ASP A 37 22.59 2.33 -6.60
N GLU A 38 22.66 1.01 -6.77
CA GLU A 38 22.10 0.31 -7.91
C GLU A 38 21.03 -0.71 -7.47
N PRO A 39 19.94 -0.87 -8.25
CA PRO A 39 18.94 -1.89 -7.97
C PRO A 39 19.56 -3.29 -7.94
N THR A 40 19.20 -4.09 -6.95
CA THR A 40 19.64 -5.49 -6.86
C THR A 40 18.84 -6.42 -7.78
N THR A 41 17.70 -5.96 -8.28
CA THR A 41 16.88 -6.71 -9.23
C THR A 41 16.98 -6.04 -10.59
N TYR A 42 17.44 -6.81 -11.57
CA TYR A 42 17.45 -6.34 -12.95
C TYR A 42 16.03 -6.37 -13.54
N ILE A 43 15.61 -5.22 -14.08
CA ILE A 43 14.35 -5.08 -14.81
C ILE A 43 14.68 -4.56 -16.21
N ASP A 44 14.40 -5.36 -17.22
CA ASP A 44 14.45 -4.92 -18.60
C ASP A 44 13.13 -4.20 -18.93
N GLU A 45 13.10 -2.89 -18.70
CA GLU A 45 11.91 -2.06 -18.86
C GLU A 45 11.32 -2.15 -20.28
N ALA A 46 12.14 -2.37 -21.29
CA ALA A 46 11.69 -2.50 -22.67
C ALA A 46 10.89 -3.79 -22.92
N ARG A 47 11.06 -4.80 -22.06
CA ARG A 47 10.37 -6.10 -22.18
C ARG A 47 9.19 -6.24 -21.22
N VAL A 48 9.01 -5.32 -20.30
CA VAL A 48 7.85 -5.34 -19.38
C VAL A 48 6.64 -4.79 -20.12
N ALA A 49 5.76 -5.69 -20.56
CA ALA A 49 4.52 -5.30 -21.22
C ALA A 49 3.49 -4.80 -20.20
N ARG A 50 2.79 -3.73 -20.54
CA ARG A 50 1.59 -3.31 -19.82
C ARG A 50 0.45 -4.29 -20.16
N VAL A 51 -0.25 -4.79 -19.15
CA VAL A 51 -1.36 -5.73 -19.31
C VAL A 51 -2.67 -5.09 -18.85
N PRO A 52 -3.83 -5.51 -19.40
CA PRO A 52 -5.12 -5.01 -18.92
C PRO A 52 -5.38 -5.41 -17.47
N LYS A 53 -5.97 -4.53 -16.67
CA LYS A 53 -6.36 -4.81 -15.27
C LYS A 53 -7.26 -6.05 -15.16
N ARG A 54 -8.05 -6.36 -16.20
CA ARG A 54 -8.87 -7.55 -16.26
C ARG A 54 -8.08 -8.86 -16.12
N THR A 55 -6.79 -8.86 -16.42
CA THR A 55 -5.91 -10.03 -16.32
C THR A 55 -5.27 -10.21 -14.95
N ASP A 56 -5.41 -9.23 -14.06
CA ASP A 56 -4.92 -9.34 -12.71
C ASP A 56 -5.70 -10.41 -11.92
N MET A 57 -5.04 -11.00 -10.93
CA MET A 57 -5.59 -12.11 -10.15
C MET A 57 -6.90 -11.73 -9.44
N PHE A 58 -6.98 -10.54 -8.86
CA PHE A 58 -8.19 -10.09 -8.15
C PHE A 58 -9.36 -9.85 -9.12
N ALA A 59 -9.10 -9.24 -10.26
CA ALA A 59 -10.11 -9.06 -11.30
C ALA A 59 -10.59 -10.42 -11.81
N ARG A 60 -9.70 -11.35 -12.14
CA ARG A 60 -10.04 -12.70 -12.55
C ARG A 60 -10.88 -13.44 -11.51
N ALA A 61 -10.51 -13.31 -10.24
CA ALA A 61 -11.29 -13.89 -9.14
C ALA A 61 -12.72 -13.33 -9.09
N GLN A 62 -12.86 -12.01 -9.18
CA GLN A 62 -14.17 -11.34 -9.18
C GLN A 62 -15.04 -11.70 -10.38
N PHE A 63 -14.44 -11.89 -11.56
CA PHE A 63 -15.15 -12.27 -12.76
C PHE A 63 -15.44 -13.78 -12.86
N GLY A 64 -14.92 -14.58 -11.93
CA GLY A 64 -15.21 -16.02 -11.86
C GLY A 64 -14.28 -16.91 -12.69
N ASP A 65 -13.22 -16.38 -13.26
CA ASP A 65 -12.25 -17.14 -14.07
C ASP A 65 -11.55 -18.25 -13.24
N MET A 66 -11.57 -18.11 -11.91
CA MET A 66 -10.95 -19.06 -10.98
C MET A 66 -11.98 -19.96 -10.28
N GLY A 67 -13.21 -19.98 -10.78
CA GLY A 67 -14.31 -20.78 -10.25
C GLY A 67 -15.18 -20.04 -9.22
N LYS A 68 -16.38 -20.60 -9.02
CA LYS A 68 -17.42 -19.96 -8.21
C LYS A 68 -17.02 -19.70 -6.76
N ASN A 69 -16.34 -20.63 -6.13
CA ASN A 69 -15.93 -20.49 -4.71
C ASN A 69 -14.97 -19.30 -4.51
N VAL A 70 -14.02 -19.13 -5.45
CA VAL A 70 -13.08 -18.01 -5.43
C VAL A 70 -13.82 -16.72 -5.73
N GLN A 71 -14.74 -16.72 -6.68
CA GLN A 71 -15.57 -15.57 -7.01
C GLN A 71 -16.41 -15.11 -5.81
N ASP A 72 -17.06 -16.03 -5.13
CA ASP A 72 -17.87 -15.72 -3.94
C ASP A 72 -16.99 -15.16 -2.80
N GLY A 73 -15.79 -15.71 -2.63
CA GLY A 73 -14.78 -15.19 -1.70
C GLY A 73 -14.32 -13.78 -2.05
N ALA A 74 -14.03 -13.53 -3.31
CA ALA A 74 -13.57 -12.23 -3.81
C ALA A 74 -14.65 -11.14 -3.68
N LYS A 75 -15.92 -11.46 -3.99
CA LYS A 75 -17.02 -10.50 -3.92
C LYS A 75 -17.39 -10.09 -2.49
N MET A 76 -17.25 -11.00 -1.54
CA MET A 76 -17.77 -10.75 -0.19
C MET A 76 -16.73 -10.89 0.92
N GLY A 77 -15.56 -11.43 0.65
CA GLY A 77 -14.53 -11.66 1.64
C GLY A 77 -15.04 -12.54 2.81
N ASN A 78 -14.68 -13.81 2.85
CA ASN A 78 -15.16 -14.71 3.90
C ASN A 78 -14.87 -14.21 5.34
N TYR A 79 -13.75 -13.53 5.53
CA TYR A 79 -13.36 -12.96 6.81
C TYR A 79 -14.31 -11.84 7.28
N VAL A 80 -14.82 -11.04 6.35
CA VAL A 80 -15.73 -9.92 6.66
C VAL A 80 -17.05 -10.42 7.23
N ARG A 81 -17.54 -11.56 6.76
CA ARG A 81 -18.78 -12.16 7.26
C ARG A 81 -18.63 -12.80 8.64
N LYS A 82 -17.41 -13.22 8.99
CA LYS A 82 -17.14 -13.97 10.21
C LYS A 82 -16.62 -13.13 11.36
N SER A 83 -16.22 -11.89 11.10
CA SER A 83 -15.63 -11.01 12.09
C SER A 83 -16.27 -9.62 12.03
N ALA A 84 -16.93 -9.24 13.13
CA ALA A 84 -17.49 -7.90 13.29
C ALA A 84 -16.38 -6.83 13.21
N LEU A 85 -15.19 -7.12 13.71
CA LEU A 85 -14.04 -6.22 13.65
C LEU A 85 -13.56 -6.01 12.21
N ALA A 86 -13.38 -7.08 11.45
CA ALA A 86 -13.00 -6.98 10.04
C ALA A 86 -14.07 -6.24 9.21
N PHE A 87 -15.34 -6.45 9.52
CA PHE A 87 -16.43 -5.71 8.90
C PHE A 87 -16.33 -4.20 9.19
N SER A 88 -16.09 -3.82 10.44
CA SER A 88 -15.95 -2.41 10.83
C SER A 88 -14.76 -1.74 10.14
N TYR A 89 -13.61 -2.41 10.07
CA TYR A 89 -12.44 -1.87 9.34
C TYR A 89 -12.73 -1.69 7.85
N ARG A 90 -13.42 -2.62 7.24
CA ARG A 90 -13.77 -2.49 5.83
C ARG A 90 -14.76 -1.35 5.59
N GLN A 91 -15.72 -1.12 6.47
CA GLN A 91 -16.63 0.02 6.37
C GLN A 91 -15.89 1.34 6.50
N SER A 92 -14.96 1.44 7.43
CA SER A 92 -14.11 2.60 7.59
C SER A 92 -13.27 2.87 6.33
N LEU A 93 -12.63 1.83 5.77
CA LEU A 93 -11.89 1.95 4.51
C LEU A 93 -12.80 2.41 3.37
N GLY A 94 -14.01 1.84 3.26
CA GLY A 94 -15.00 2.23 2.25
C GLY A 94 -15.39 3.70 2.32
N ALA A 95 -15.52 4.25 3.54
CA ALA A 95 -15.78 5.66 3.72
C ALA A 95 -14.62 6.55 3.24
N HIS A 96 -13.37 6.12 3.45
CA HIS A 96 -12.19 6.88 3.00
C HIS A 96 -11.99 6.81 1.48
N ILE A 97 -12.36 5.70 0.83
CA ILE A 97 -12.25 5.57 -0.63
C ILE A 97 -13.01 6.68 -1.36
N LEU A 98 -14.15 7.09 -0.85
CA LEU A 98 -14.94 8.17 -1.44
C LEU A 98 -14.24 9.54 -1.38
N LEU A 99 -13.23 9.68 -0.55
CA LEU A 99 -12.47 10.93 -0.39
C LEU A 99 -11.19 10.96 -1.25
N GLN A 100 -10.85 9.84 -1.90
CA GLN A 100 -9.60 9.74 -2.68
C GLN A 100 -9.63 10.59 -3.95
N ASP A 101 -10.80 10.78 -4.53
CA ASP A 101 -11.00 11.52 -5.75
C ASP A 101 -11.66 12.90 -5.49
N GLY A 102 -11.49 13.43 -4.26
CA GLY A 102 -11.98 14.76 -3.88
C GLY A 102 -11.20 15.89 -4.57
N ASP A 103 -11.74 17.09 -4.46
CA ASP A 103 -11.09 18.29 -4.98
C ASP A 103 -9.70 18.47 -4.34
N TRP A 104 -8.71 18.73 -5.16
CA TRP A 104 -7.36 19.02 -4.73
C TRP A 104 -7.35 20.45 -4.17
N GLY A 105 -6.70 20.61 -3.03
CA GLY A 105 -6.36 21.96 -2.55
C GLY A 105 -5.40 22.66 -3.52
N GLU A 106 -5.26 23.97 -3.38
CA GLU A 106 -4.25 24.69 -4.12
C GLU A 106 -2.85 24.12 -3.86
N PRO A 107 -2.04 23.93 -4.91
CA PRO A 107 -0.67 23.44 -4.75
C PRO A 107 0.13 24.34 -3.82
N ASP A 108 0.83 23.76 -2.87
CA ASP A 108 1.79 24.50 -2.05
C ASP A 108 3.00 24.91 -2.92
N THR A 109 3.02 26.17 -3.33
CA THR A 109 4.10 26.72 -4.14
C THR A 109 5.36 27.04 -3.35
N SER A 110 5.33 26.97 -2.01
CA SER A 110 6.49 27.17 -1.15
C SER A 110 7.43 25.94 -1.12
N ALA A 111 6.94 24.77 -1.46
CA ALA A 111 7.69 23.52 -1.46
C ALA A 111 8.30 23.25 -2.84
N GLN A 112 9.33 24.00 -3.20
CA GLN A 112 9.97 23.88 -4.52
C GLN A 112 11.23 23.00 -4.54
N ASP A 113 11.73 22.59 -3.37
CA ASP A 113 12.88 21.71 -3.25
C ASP A 113 12.41 20.23 -3.27
N PRO A 114 12.74 19.46 -4.33
CA PRO A 114 12.32 18.07 -4.44
C PRO A 114 12.83 17.18 -3.31
N ASP A 115 14.03 17.42 -2.81
CA ASP A 115 14.62 16.63 -1.71
C ASP A 115 13.85 16.87 -0.41
N ARG A 116 13.58 18.13 -0.11
CA ARG A 116 12.76 18.50 1.05
C ARG A 116 11.34 17.95 0.95
N ASN A 117 10.74 18.00 -0.21
CA ASN A 117 9.42 17.44 -0.46
C ASN A 117 9.42 15.92 -0.21
N ALA A 118 10.44 15.22 -0.69
CA ALA A 118 10.60 13.80 -0.46
C ALA A 118 10.77 13.48 1.04
N GLU A 119 11.54 14.28 1.78
CA GLU A 119 11.69 14.13 3.23
C GLU A 119 10.36 14.35 3.97
N MET A 120 9.62 15.39 3.61
CA MET A 120 8.31 15.69 4.22
C MET A 120 7.30 14.54 3.98
N VAL A 121 7.21 14.03 2.76
CA VAL A 121 6.34 12.90 2.43
C VAL A 121 6.75 11.65 3.20
N LYS A 122 8.04 11.33 3.25
CA LYS A 122 8.54 10.20 4.04
C LYS A 122 8.24 10.36 5.52
N ALA A 123 8.50 11.55 6.09
CA ALA A 123 8.22 11.83 7.50
C ALA A 123 6.74 11.64 7.83
N ALA A 124 5.84 12.11 6.97
CA ALA A 124 4.40 11.93 7.15
C ALA A 124 4.00 10.45 7.13
N LEU A 125 4.54 9.67 6.19
CA LEU A 125 4.23 8.23 6.08
C LEU A 125 4.81 7.42 7.25
N TYR A 126 6.01 7.75 7.72
CA TYR A 126 6.57 7.16 8.95
C TYR A 126 5.73 7.52 10.18
N TYR A 127 5.28 8.76 10.27
CA TYR A 127 4.36 9.18 11.34
C TYR A 127 3.04 8.41 11.33
N LEU A 128 2.55 8.05 10.14
CA LEU A 128 1.34 7.23 9.97
C LEU A 128 1.58 5.73 10.23
N GLY A 129 2.81 5.32 10.51
CA GLY A 129 3.14 3.95 10.92
C GLY A 129 3.72 3.06 9.82
N SER A 130 4.26 3.64 8.76
CA SER A 130 4.99 2.87 7.75
C SER A 130 6.34 2.41 8.31
N ASP A 131 6.75 1.19 7.99
CA ASP A 131 8.05 0.65 8.39
C ASP A 131 9.17 1.05 7.42
N ALA A 132 8.85 1.16 6.14
CA ALA A 132 9.78 1.70 5.15
C ALA A 132 9.04 2.45 4.04
N VAL A 133 9.67 3.52 3.54
CA VAL A 133 9.13 4.38 2.48
C VAL A 133 10.20 4.64 1.43
N GLY A 134 9.87 4.35 0.18
CA GLY A 134 10.67 4.68 -1.00
C GLY A 134 9.94 5.62 -1.93
N ILE A 135 10.67 6.55 -2.55
CA ILE A 135 10.17 7.40 -3.62
C ILE A 135 11.04 7.16 -4.84
N SER A 136 10.42 6.89 -5.98
CA SER A 136 11.11 6.61 -7.22
C SER A 136 10.38 7.24 -8.40
N ARG A 137 11.01 7.20 -9.57
CA ARG A 137 10.31 7.44 -10.83
C ARG A 137 9.19 6.40 -10.99
N CYS A 138 8.09 6.79 -11.59
CA CYS A 138 6.98 5.91 -11.95
C CYS A 138 7.07 5.58 -13.45
N PRO A 139 7.70 4.47 -13.84
CA PRO A 139 7.77 4.07 -15.25
C PRO A 139 6.39 3.68 -15.78
N ASP A 140 6.17 3.86 -17.08
CA ASP A 140 4.88 3.57 -17.72
C ASP A 140 4.43 2.12 -17.56
N TRP A 141 5.36 1.17 -17.49
CA TRP A 141 5.06 -0.24 -17.30
C TRP A 141 4.46 -0.58 -15.92
N THR A 142 4.47 0.34 -14.95
CA THR A 142 3.80 0.16 -13.65
C THR A 142 2.28 0.31 -13.74
N TYR A 143 1.78 0.91 -14.83
CA TYR A 143 0.36 1.06 -15.07
C TYR A 143 -0.21 -0.13 -15.85
N TYR A 144 -1.44 -0.50 -15.55
CA TYR A 144 -2.21 -1.34 -16.45
C TYR A 144 -2.40 -0.65 -17.79
N SER A 145 -2.52 -1.42 -18.87
CA SER A 145 -2.81 -0.87 -20.21
C SER A 145 -4.25 -0.39 -20.33
N HIS A 146 -5.17 -1.06 -19.64
CA HIS A 146 -6.59 -0.75 -19.60
C HIS A 146 -7.11 -0.91 -18.18
N ASP A 147 -8.13 -0.17 -17.83
CA ASP A 147 -8.85 -0.32 -16.58
C ASP A 147 -9.73 -1.59 -16.55
N ALA A 148 -10.54 -1.75 -15.50
CA ALA A 148 -11.45 -2.90 -15.36
C ALA A 148 -12.63 -2.84 -16.34
N ALA A 149 -12.98 -1.68 -16.86
CA ALA A 149 -14.03 -1.48 -17.87
C ALA A 149 -13.52 -1.67 -19.29
N GLY A 150 -12.20 -1.73 -19.48
CA GLY A 150 -11.56 -1.89 -20.78
C GLY A 150 -11.14 -0.57 -21.42
N GLU A 151 -11.22 0.53 -20.70
CA GLU A 151 -10.76 1.83 -21.17
C GLU A 151 -9.24 1.93 -21.07
N VAL A 152 -8.60 2.58 -22.03
CA VAL A 152 -7.15 2.76 -22.08
C VAL A 152 -6.72 3.65 -20.92
N LEU A 153 -5.69 3.23 -20.19
CA LEU A 153 -5.07 4.02 -19.14
C LEU A 153 -3.79 4.67 -19.66
N ASP A 154 -3.75 5.98 -19.62
CA ASP A 154 -2.53 6.75 -19.88
C ASP A 154 -1.77 6.98 -18.57
N PRO A 155 -0.46 6.70 -18.51
CA PRO A 155 0.36 7.03 -17.35
C PRO A 155 0.38 8.54 -17.10
N TYR A 156 0.01 8.97 -15.91
CA TYR A 156 -0.09 10.41 -15.58
C TYR A 156 0.78 10.85 -14.40
N HIS A 157 1.20 9.90 -13.54
CA HIS A 157 2.12 10.22 -12.45
C HIS A 157 3.58 10.02 -12.87
N LYS A 158 4.43 10.97 -12.53
CA LYS A 158 5.87 10.91 -12.78
C LYS A 158 6.63 10.18 -11.66
N ASN A 159 6.08 10.19 -10.46
CA ASN A 159 6.70 9.62 -9.27
C ASN A 159 5.81 8.56 -8.64
N ALA A 160 6.43 7.55 -8.05
CA ALA A 160 5.79 6.50 -7.28
C ALA A 160 6.29 6.55 -5.83
N ILE A 161 5.39 6.36 -4.90
CA ILE A 161 5.69 6.19 -3.48
C ILE A 161 5.43 4.73 -3.12
N SER A 162 6.47 4.03 -2.70
CA SER A 162 6.37 2.65 -2.22
C SER A 162 6.40 2.64 -0.70
N VAL A 163 5.43 1.95 -0.10
CA VAL A 163 5.29 1.86 1.35
C VAL A 163 5.32 0.39 1.75
N ILE A 164 6.09 0.08 2.77
CA ILE A 164 6.10 -1.23 3.40
C ILE A 164 5.53 -1.08 4.80
N ILE A 165 4.59 -1.95 5.13
CA ILE A 165 3.96 -2.03 6.45
C ILE A 165 4.08 -3.47 6.92
N ASP A 166 4.72 -3.67 8.06
CA ASP A 166 4.78 -4.96 8.72
C ASP A 166 3.42 -5.28 9.34
N GLN A 167 2.79 -6.33 8.87
CA GLN A 167 1.46 -6.74 9.36
C GLN A 167 1.52 -7.46 10.72
N GLY A 168 2.72 -7.71 11.24
CA GLY A 168 2.90 -8.48 12.46
C GLY A 168 2.63 -9.98 12.25
N HIS A 169 2.59 -10.71 13.35
CA HIS A 169 2.24 -12.15 13.38
C HIS A 169 0.84 -12.38 13.90
#